data_cc6c9c723ddc8e40a9b8f31c992a91ba
#
_entry.id   cc6c9c723ddc8e40a9b8f31c992a91ba
#
_cell.length_a   1.000
_cell.length_b   1.000
_cell.length_c   1.000
_cell.angle_alpha   90.00
_cell.angle_beta   90.00
_cell.angle_gamma   90.00
#
_symmetry.space_group_name_H-M   'P 1'
#
loop_
_entity.id
_entity.type
_entity.pdbx_description
1 polymer ?
#
loop_
_entity_poly.entity_id
_entity_poly.type
_entity_poly.pdbx_seq_one_letter_code
_entity_poly.pdbx_strand_id
1 'polypeptide(L)'
;MTETDQIHLMVVDDSAVIRGLITRALADQPRIKIVATAANGQSAIDTLKQRKETIDVITLDIEMPVMDGIQALPELRSISPDTQIIMVSTLTQRNAEITLEAQRLGAVDYVAKPSSRTSTAEQHSFYAELTRKILALGDQVKQRHARRVAQASPAPAQPGQPASAAPPRIRSKMDWQLVVIQLIK
;
A
#
# COMPACT_ATOMS: atom_id res chain seq x y z
N MET A 1 -21.56 -7.13 -4.35
CA MET A 1 -20.22 -6.67 -3.90
C MET A 1 -20.25 -5.16 -3.99
N THR A 2 -19.96 -4.47 -2.91
CA THR A 2 -19.90 -3.01 -2.89
C THR A 2 -18.54 -2.57 -3.45
N GLU A 3 -18.45 -1.40 -4.04
CA GLU A 3 -17.21 -0.80 -4.57
C GLU A 3 -16.10 -0.72 -3.49
N THR A 4 -16.50 -0.66 -2.23
CA THR A 4 -15.64 -0.66 -1.04
C THR A 4 -14.88 -1.99 -0.82
N ASP A 5 -15.34 -3.10 -1.42
CA ASP A 5 -14.76 -4.44 -1.26
C ASP A 5 -13.73 -4.79 -2.35
N GLN A 6 -13.59 -3.95 -3.37
CA GLN A 6 -12.63 -4.14 -4.45
C GLN A 6 -11.23 -3.68 -4.02
N ILE A 7 -10.23 -4.49 -4.36
CA ILE A 7 -8.82 -4.19 -4.17
C ILE A 7 -8.33 -3.38 -5.37
N HIS A 8 -7.87 -2.16 -5.14
CA HIS A 8 -7.33 -1.29 -6.16
C HIS A 8 -5.86 -1.62 -6.41
N LEU A 9 -5.59 -2.11 -7.62
CA LEU A 9 -4.26 -2.55 -8.05
C LEU A 9 -3.64 -1.56 -9.03
N MET A 10 -2.35 -1.25 -8.82
CA MET A 10 -1.50 -0.64 -9.84
C MET A 10 -0.49 -1.67 -10.34
N VAL A 11 -0.34 -1.78 -11.66
CA VAL A 11 0.63 -2.68 -12.31
C VAL A 11 1.77 -1.85 -12.89
N VAL A 12 3.00 -2.06 -12.42
CA VAL A 12 4.20 -1.35 -12.84
C VAL A 12 5.19 -2.33 -13.45
N ASP A 13 5.45 -2.20 -14.75
CA ASP A 13 6.31 -3.08 -15.56
C ASP A 13 6.65 -2.34 -16.86
N ASP A 14 7.87 -2.43 -17.37
CA ASP A 14 8.26 -1.73 -18.60
C ASP A 14 7.67 -2.39 -19.85
N SER A 15 7.42 -3.69 -19.83
CA SER A 15 6.84 -4.44 -20.92
C SER A 15 5.31 -4.23 -21.00
N ALA A 16 4.87 -3.57 -22.06
CA ALA A 16 3.43 -3.43 -22.35
C ALA A 16 2.75 -4.81 -22.53
N VAL A 17 3.49 -5.82 -23.01
CA VAL A 17 2.99 -7.19 -23.17
C VAL A 17 2.72 -7.81 -21.80
N ILE A 18 3.65 -7.71 -20.87
CA ILE A 18 3.50 -8.26 -19.51
C ILE A 18 2.36 -7.54 -18.78
N ARG A 19 2.30 -6.20 -18.85
CA ARG A 19 1.17 -5.45 -18.27
C ARG A 19 -0.18 -5.93 -18.83
N GLY A 20 -0.26 -6.13 -20.16
CA GLY A 20 -1.46 -6.66 -20.81
C GLY A 20 -1.82 -8.09 -20.37
N LEU A 21 -0.84 -8.96 -20.22
CA LEU A 21 -1.04 -10.33 -19.75
C LEU A 21 -1.52 -10.39 -18.29
N ILE A 22 -0.90 -9.60 -17.40
CA ILE A 22 -1.34 -9.47 -16.00
C ILE A 22 -2.78 -8.93 -15.95
N THR A 23 -3.08 -7.88 -16.72
CA THR A 23 -4.42 -7.30 -16.79
C THR A 23 -5.46 -8.33 -17.25
N ARG A 24 -5.15 -9.10 -18.29
CA ARG A 24 -6.03 -10.15 -18.80
C ARG A 24 -6.24 -11.27 -17.78
N ALA A 25 -5.17 -11.73 -17.13
CA ALA A 25 -5.25 -12.81 -16.15
C ALA A 25 -6.06 -12.43 -14.91
N LEU A 26 -6.10 -11.14 -14.57
CA LEU A 26 -6.86 -10.63 -13.43
C LEU A 26 -8.27 -10.13 -13.80
N ALA A 27 -8.62 -10.08 -15.09
CA ALA A 27 -9.91 -9.55 -15.55
C ALA A 27 -11.12 -10.31 -14.99
N ASP A 28 -10.97 -11.63 -14.77
CA ASP A 28 -12.04 -12.51 -14.24
C ASP A 28 -12.09 -12.52 -12.70
N GLN A 29 -11.26 -11.68 -12.04
CA GLN A 29 -11.23 -11.57 -10.57
C GLN A 29 -12.09 -10.39 -10.11
N PRO A 30 -13.34 -10.59 -9.70
CA PRO A 30 -14.28 -9.50 -9.43
C PRO A 30 -13.87 -8.62 -8.26
N ARG A 31 -12.97 -9.12 -7.41
CA ARG A 31 -12.43 -8.40 -6.25
C ARG A 31 -11.18 -7.56 -6.56
N ILE A 32 -10.61 -7.67 -7.75
CA ILE A 32 -9.42 -6.92 -8.15
C ILE A 32 -9.81 -5.93 -9.25
N LYS A 33 -9.56 -4.64 -8.99
CA LYS A 33 -9.75 -3.57 -9.97
C LYS A 33 -8.39 -2.96 -10.30
N ILE A 34 -7.93 -3.15 -11.53
CA ILE A 34 -6.72 -2.45 -11.99
C ILE A 34 -7.10 -1.00 -12.26
N VAL A 35 -6.60 -0.12 -11.41
CA VAL A 35 -6.93 1.31 -11.44
C VAL A 35 -5.84 2.14 -12.12
N ALA A 36 -4.61 1.61 -12.23
CA ALA A 36 -3.51 2.27 -12.90
C ALA A 36 -2.50 1.27 -13.46
N THR A 37 -1.75 1.70 -14.48
CA THR A 37 -0.56 1.03 -14.97
C THR A 37 0.56 2.05 -15.19
N ALA A 38 1.81 1.65 -14.99
CA ALA A 38 2.98 2.49 -15.22
C ALA A 38 4.08 1.68 -15.92
N ALA A 39 4.94 2.35 -16.68
CA ALA A 39 5.99 1.71 -17.48
C ALA A 39 7.39 1.80 -16.82
N ASN A 40 7.54 2.50 -15.71
CA ASN A 40 8.77 2.62 -14.95
C ASN A 40 8.47 3.20 -13.55
N GLY A 41 9.48 3.22 -12.68
CA GLY A 41 9.35 3.75 -11.32
C GLY A 41 8.91 5.21 -11.26
N GLN A 42 9.46 6.07 -12.13
CA GLN A 42 9.10 7.49 -12.14
C GLN A 42 7.62 7.69 -12.49
N SER A 43 7.13 7.02 -13.54
CA SER A 43 5.71 7.12 -13.91
C SER A 43 4.78 6.52 -12.87
N ALA A 44 5.21 5.52 -12.11
CA ALA A 44 4.45 4.99 -10.98
C ALA A 44 4.33 6.01 -9.85
N ILE A 45 5.42 6.69 -9.49
CA ILE A 45 5.46 7.76 -8.49
C ILE A 45 4.52 8.91 -8.90
N ASP A 46 4.65 9.38 -10.15
CA ASP A 46 3.83 10.49 -10.66
C ASP A 46 2.34 10.12 -10.67
N THR A 47 2.02 8.89 -11.07
CA THR A 47 0.66 8.37 -11.03
C THR A 47 0.11 8.36 -9.60
N LEU A 48 0.89 7.89 -8.64
CA LEU A 48 0.48 7.82 -7.23
C LEU A 48 0.25 9.21 -6.63
N LYS A 49 1.09 10.20 -6.97
CA LYS A 49 0.94 11.60 -6.53
C LYS A 49 -0.31 12.29 -7.09
N GLN A 50 -0.69 11.95 -8.32
CA GLN A 50 -1.81 12.61 -9.02
C GLN A 50 -3.16 12.00 -8.69
N ARG A 51 -3.21 10.77 -8.19
CA ARG A 51 -4.47 10.06 -7.92
C ARG A 51 -5.10 10.49 -6.61
N LYS A 52 -6.43 10.64 -6.65
CA LYS A 52 -7.26 10.84 -5.44
C LYS A 52 -7.69 9.51 -4.81
N GLU A 53 -7.78 8.45 -5.63
CA GLU A 53 -8.20 7.13 -5.18
C GLU A 53 -7.01 6.40 -4.55
N THR A 54 -7.25 5.72 -3.45
CA THR A 54 -6.24 4.88 -2.78
C THR A 54 -5.87 3.68 -3.66
N ILE A 55 -4.60 3.35 -3.69
CA ILE A 55 -4.09 2.11 -4.27
C ILE A 55 -3.79 1.16 -3.11
N ASP A 56 -4.40 -0.01 -3.12
CA ASP A 56 -4.24 -1.00 -2.04
C ASP A 56 -2.97 -1.85 -2.26
N VAL A 57 -2.72 -2.23 -3.52
CA VAL A 57 -1.58 -3.09 -3.90
C VAL A 57 -0.89 -2.53 -5.14
N ILE A 58 0.43 -2.59 -5.17
CA ILE A 58 1.27 -2.33 -6.35
C ILE A 58 2.03 -3.59 -6.67
N THR A 59 1.97 -4.06 -7.93
CA THR A 59 2.95 -4.99 -8.47
C THR A 59 4.05 -4.18 -9.14
N LEU A 60 5.30 -4.36 -8.74
CA LEU A 60 6.44 -3.54 -9.13
C LEU A 60 7.54 -4.42 -9.73
N ASP A 61 7.80 -4.24 -11.02
CA ASP A 61 8.97 -4.85 -11.65
C ASP A 61 10.26 -4.24 -11.11
N ILE A 62 11.32 -5.04 -11.05
CA ILE A 62 12.64 -4.59 -10.64
C ILE A 62 13.35 -3.90 -11.81
N GLU A 63 13.46 -4.56 -12.95
CA GLU A 63 14.28 -4.12 -14.07
C GLU A 63 13.46 -3.24 -15.04
N MET A 64 13.54 -1.93 -14.89
CA MET A 64 12.85 -0.97 -15.73
C MET A 64 13.77 0.18 -16.14
N PRO A 65 13.56 0.80 -17.33
CA PRO A 65 14.30 1.99 -17.75
C PRO A 65 13.89 3.22 -16.93
N VAL A 66 14.72 4.26 -16.97
CA VAL A 66 14.52 5.56 -16.31
C VAL A 66 14.67 5.48 -14.79
N MET A 67 13.85 4.69 -14.12
CA MET A 67 13.89 4.42 -12.69
C MET A 67 13.46 2.97 -12.46
N ASP A 68 14.34 2.17 -11.91
CA ASP A 68 14.07 0.77 -11.55
C ASP A 68 13.17 0.64 -10.31
N GLY A 69 12.68 -0.58 -10.06
CA GLY A 69 11.75 -0.82 -8.96
C GLY A 69 12.37 -0.62 -7.57
N ILE A 70 13.67 -0.90 -7.42
CA ILE A 70 14.37 -0.71 -6.14
C ILE A 70 14.53 0.77 -5.82
N GLN A 71 14.87 1.58 -6.83
CA GLN A 71 14.97 3.03 -6.70
C GLN A 71 13.62 3.68 -6.40
N ALA A 72 12.54 3.18 -7.01
CA ALA A 72 11.19 3.72 -6.82
C ALA A 72 10.58 3.38 -5.44
N LEU A 73 10.94 2.23 -4.89
CA LEU A 73 10.30 1.65 -3.71
C LEU A 73 10.25 2.57 -2.48
N PRO A 74 11.36 3.24 -2.06
CA PRO A 74 11.32 4.15 -0.90
C PRO A 74 10.36 5.32 -1.08
N GLU A 75 10.29 5.89 -2.30
CA GLU A 75 9.41 7.02 -2.58
C GLU A 75 7.95 6.59 -2.65
N LEU A 76 7.63 5.47 -3.29
CA LEU A 76 6.29 4.88 -3.30
C LEU A 76 5.80 4.62 -1.87
N ARG A 77 6.64 4.07 -1.00
CA ARG A 77 6.35 3.84 0.42
C ARG A 77 6.13 5.14 1.19
N SER A 78 6.89 6.18 0.91
CA SER A 78 6.74 7.48 1.55
C SER A 78 5.41 8.15 1.19
N ILE A 79 5.00 8.07 -0.10
CA ILE A 79 3.76 8.68 -0.58
C ILE A 79 2.53 7.91 -0.07
N SER A 80 2.59 6.59 -0.05
CA SER A 80 1.46 5.75 0.37
C SER A 80 1.92 4.61 1.30
N PRO A 81 2.09 4.90 2.61
CA PRO A 81 2.60 3.94 3.58
C PRO A 81 1.72 2.71 3.79
N ASP A 82 0.43 2.82 3.52
CA ASP A 82 -0.54 1.73 3.68
C ASP A 82 -0.58 0.77 2.48
N THR A 83 -0.16 1.22 1.29
CA THR A 83 -0.12 0.40 0.07
C THR A 83 0.84 -0.77 0.24
N GLN A 84 0.45 -1.97 -0.17
CA GLN A 84 1.32 -3.14 -0.18
C GLN A 84 2.02 -3.25 -1.53
N ILE A 85 3.34 -3.48 -1.52
CA ILE A 85 4.15 -3.56 -2.74
C ILE A 85 4.70 -4.97 -2.88
N ILE A 86 4.32 -5.63 -3.98
CA ILE A 86 4.81 -6.96 -4.39
C ILE A 86 5.86 -6.75 -5.48
N MET A 87 7.08 -7.18 -5.25
CA MET A 87 8.09 -7.20 -6.31
C MET A 87 7.81 -8.33 -7.28
N VAL A 88 7.90 -8.04 -8.58
CA VAL A 88 7.67 -9.02 -9.65
C VAL A 88 8.86 -8.98 -10.59
N SER A 89 9.69 -10.01 -10.64
CA SER A 89 10.92 -10.00 -11.45
C SER A 89 11.33 -11.38 -11.89
N THR A 90 12.17 -11.46 -12.93
CA THR A 90 12.75 -12.71 -13.40
C THR A 90 13.68 -13.32 -12.36
N LEU A 91 13.64 -14.65 -12.18
CA LEU A 91 14.52 -15.38 -11.27
C LEU A 91 15.95 -15.40 -11.84
N THR A 92 16.86 -14.63 -11.23
CA THR A 92 18.30 -14.74 -11.47
C THR A 92 19.02 -14.79 -10.11
N GLN A 93 20.26 -15.33 -10.06
CA GLN A 93 21.04 -15.30 -8.80
C GLN A 93 21.22 -13.87 -8.25
N ARG A 94 21.38 -12.90 -9.13
CA ARG A 94 21.45 -11.47 -8.78
C ARG A 94 20.17 -10.98 -8.09
N ASN A 95 19.02 -11.50 -8.49
CA ASN A 95 17.73 -11.07 -7.95
C ASN A 95 17.44 -11.62 -6.54
N ALA A 96 18.15 -12.64 -6.06
CA ALA A 96 18.02 -13.09 -4.67
C ALA A 96 18.55 -12.05 -3.66
N GLU A 97 19.69 -11.42 -3.95
CA GLU A 97 20.24 -10.33 -3.13
C GLU A 97 19.34 -9.09 -3.19
N ILE A 98 18.86 -8.74 -4.40
CA ILE A 98 17.95 -7.63 -4.64
C ILE A 98 16.61 -7.84 -3.92
N THR A 99 16.13 -9.08 -3.81
CA THR A 99 14.89 -9.38 -3.06
C THR A 99 15.04 -9.04 -1.57
N LEU A 100 16.18 -9.34 -0.96
CA LEU A 100 16.44 -8.98 0.44
C LEU A 100 16.53 -7.46 0.62
N GLU A 101 17.14 -6.76 -0.32
CA GLU A 101 17.18 -5.30 -0.32
C GLU A 101 15.77 -4.70 -0.46
N ALA A 102 14.98 -5.20 -1.41
CA ALA A 102 13.58 -4.77 -1.57
C ALA A 102 12.76 -4.95 -0.29
N GLN A 103 12.93 -6.06 0.42
CA GLN A 103 12.24 -6.28 1.70
C GLN A 103 12.68 -5.25 2.77
N ARG A 104 13.96 -4.94 2.86
CA ARG A 104 14.48 -3.90 3.77
C ARG A 104 13.93 -2.52 3.44
N LEU A 105 13.71 -2.23 2.16
CA LEU A 105 13.12 -0.98 1.66
C LEU A 105 11.59 -0.95 1.77
N GLY A 106 10.95 -2.05 2.20
CA GLY A 106 9.53 -2.10 2.52
C GLY A 106 8.65 -2.82 1.50
N ALA A 107 9.22 -3.60 0.56
CA ALA A 107 8.45 -4.58 -0.19
C ALA A 107 7.95 -5.67 0.76
N VAL A 108 6.70 -6.11 0.58
CA VAL A 108 6.08 -7.08 1.50
C VAL A 108 6.14 -8.50 0.97
N ASP A 109 6.30 -8.66 -0.33
CA ASP A 109 6.35 -9.99 -0.96
C ASP A 109 7.07 -9.91 -2.32
N TYR A 110 7.33 -11.09 -2.90
CA TYR A 110 7.99 -11.27 -4.18
C TYR A 110 7.30 -12.36 -4.99
N VAL A 111 7.21 -12.18 -6.32
CA VAL A 111 6.74 -13.20 -7.27
C VAL A 111 7.70 -13.29 -8.45
N ALA A 112 8.13 -14.50 -8.76
CA ALA A 112 9.03 -14.75 -9.88
C ALA A 112 8.29 -14.75 -11.21
N LYS A 113 8.67 -13.87 -12.15
CA LYS A 113 8.16 -13.91 -13.53
C LYS A 113 8.57 -15.20 -14.23
N PRO A 114 7.69 -15.79 -15.03
CA PRO A 114 8.07 -16.89 -15.90
C PRO A 114 9.06 -16.42 -16.97
N SER A 115 10.03 -17.25 -17.33
CA SER A 115 10.95 -16.96 -18.43
C SER A 115 10.23 -17.03 -19.78
N SER A 116 10.81 -16.43 -20.83
CA SER A 116 10.24 -16.46 -22.18
C SER A 116 10.09 -17.88 -22.79
N ARG A 117 10.73 -18.88 -22.18
CA ARG A 117 10.67 -20.30 -22.61
C ARG A 117 9.78 -21.14 -21.71
N THR A 118 9.03 -20.53 -20.84
CA THR A 118 8.23 -21.18 -19.79
C THR A 118 7.00 -21.88 -20.38
N SER A 119 6.66 -23.04 -19.85
CA SER A 119 5.46 -23.79 -20.23
C SER A 119 4.17 -23.03 -19.85
N THR A 120 3.07 -23.36 -20.53
CA THR A 120 1.74 -22.82 -20.19
C THR A 120 1.38 -23.09 -18.72
N ALA A 121 1.76 -24.25 -18.19
CA ALA A 121 1.50 -24.60 -16.79
C ALA A 121 2.20 -23.66 -15.79
N GLU A 122 3.45 -23.32 -16.06
CA GLU A 122 4.22 -22.38 -15.21
C GLU A 122 3.67 -20.95 -15.31
N GLN A 123 3.20 -20.52 -16.50
CA GLN A 123 2.51 -19.25 -16.66
C GLN A 123 1.22 -19.22 -15.82
N HIS A 124 0.40 -20.26 -15.85
CA HIS A 124 -0.78 -20.38 -15.01
C HIS A 124 -0.44 -20.35 -13.52
N SER A 125 0.63 -21.03 -13.11
CA SER A 125 1.12 -21.03 -11.72
C SER A 125 1.51 -19.62 -11.27
N PHE A 126 2.23 -18.86 -12.10
CA PHE A 126 2.60 -17.46 -11.84
C PHE A 126 1.37 -16.59 -11.60
N TYR A 127 0.38 -16.62 -12.51
CA TYR A 127 -0.82 -15.80 -12.37
C TYR A 127 -1.65 -16.21 -11.15
N ALA A 128 -1.75 -17.50 -10.86
CA ALA A 128 -2.46 -17.99 -9.69
C ALA A 128 -1.79 -17.52 -8.38
N GLU A 129 -0.45 -17.60 -8.32
CA GLU A 129 0.32 -17.11 -7.17
C GLU A 129 0.16 -15.59 -7.00
N LEU A 130 0.33 -14.83 -8.08
CA LEU A 130 0.18 -13.37 -8.08
C LEU A 130 -1.22 -12.97 -7.60
N THR A 131 -2.26 -13.59 -8.16
CA THR A 131 -3.67 -13.34 -7.75
C THR A 131 -3.87 -13.60 -6.28
N ARG A 132 -3.41 -14.74 -5.76
CA ARG A 132 -3.53 -15.11 -4.36
C ARG A 132 -2.85 -14.09 -3.44
N LYS A 133 -1.65 -13.62 -3.79
CA LYS A 133 -0.91 -12.63 -3.00
C LYS A 133 -1.58 -11.26 -3.04
N ILE A 134 -2.06 -10.81 -4.20
CA ILE A 134 -2.82 -9.55 -4.33
C ILE A 134 -4.06 -9.59 -3.44
N LEU A 135 -4.84 -10.67 -3.48
CA LEU A 135 -6.04 -10.81 -2.66
C LEU A 135 -5.71 -10.78 -1.17
N ALA A 136 -4.72 -11.57 -0.73
CA ALA A 136 -4.33 -11.63 0.69
C ALA A 136 -3.84 -10.29 1.24
N LEU A 137 -2.99 -9.58 0.48
CA LEU A 137 -2.43 -8.29 0.91
C LEU A 137 -3.46 -7.16 0.81
N GLY A 138 -4.30 -7.17 -0.22
CA GLY A 138 -5.40 -6.21 -0.35
C GLY A 138 -6.40 -6.34 0.79
N ASP A 139 -6.74 -7.56 1.21
CA ASP A 139 -7.60 -7.80 2.38
C ASP A 139 -7.01 -7.21 3.66
N GLN A 140 -5.71 -7.33 3.86
CA GLN A 140 -5.03 -6.71 5.01
C GLN A 140 -5.14 -5.18 4.99
N VAL A 141 -5.03 -4.55 3.81
CA VAL A 141 -5.19 -3.09 3.67
C VAL A 141 -6.63 -2.70 3.99
N LYS A 142 -7.62 -3.37 3.41
CA LYS A 142 -9.04 -3.10 3.65
C LYS A 142 -9.40 -3.25 5.14
N GLN A 143 -8.92 -4.29 5.80
CA GLN A 143 -9.15 -4.50 7.23
C GLN A 143 -8.51 -3.40 8.09
N ARG A 144 -7.29 -2.93 7.74
CA ARG A 144 -6.65 -1.82 8.46
C ARG A 144 -7.44 -0.53 8.29
N HIS A 145 -7.90 -0.21 7.09
CA HIS A 145 -8.74 0.95 6.84
C HIS A 145 -10.07 0.88 7.61
N ALA A 146 -10.76 -0.26 7.57
CA ALA A 146 -12.01 -0.45 8.32
C ALA A 146 -11.82 -0.26 9.83
N ARG A 147 -10.74 -0.79 10.41
CA ARG A 147 -10.42 -0.59 11.84
C ARG A 147 -10.14 0.88 12.18
N ARG A 148 -9.42 1.61 11.32
CA ARG A 148 -9.16 3.05 11.52
C ARG A 148 -10.45 3.86 11.49
N VAL A 149 -11.35 3.58 10.55
CA VAL A 149 -12.66 4.24 10.45
C VAL A 149 -13.51 3.95 11.68
N ALA A 150 -13.56 2.69 12.12
CA ALA A 150 -14.31 2.31 13.32
C ALA A 150 -13.78 2.97 14.60
N GLN A 151 -12.47 3.18 14.71
CA GLN A 151 -11.84 3.85 15.87
C GLN A 151 -11.97 5.38 15.81
N ALA A 152 -12.10 5.96 14.62
CA ALA A 152 -12.30 7.40 14.42
C ALA A 152 -13.77 7.83 14.63
N SER A 153 -14.73 6.89 14.60
CA SER A 153 -16.11 7.18 14.93
C SER A 153 -16.24 7.40 16.46
N PRO A 154 -16.82 8.54 16.91
CA PRO A 154 -17.06 8.75 18.34
C PRO A 154 -17.95 7.61 18.86
N ALA A 155 -17.53 7.03 19.99
CA ALA A 155 -18.35 6.02 20.67
C ALA A 155 -19.78 6.56 20.86
N PRO A 156 -20.83 5.73 20.63
CA PRO A 156 -22.18 6.15 20.89
C PRO A 156 -22.26 6.63 22.33
N ALA A 157 -22.68 7.88 22.52
CA ALA A 157 -22.85 8.49 23.84
C ALA A 157 -23.74 7.54 24.66
N GLN A 158 -23.21 6.98 25.74
CA GLN A 158 -23.99 6.21 26.67
C GLN A 158 -25.01 7.15 27.32
N PRO A 159 -26.31 6.90 27.23
CA PRO A 159 -27.30 7.72 27.90
C PRO A 159 -27.18 7.44 29.40
N GLY A 160 -26.67 8.39 30.18
CA GLY A 160 -26.77 8.34 31.63
C GLY A 160 -25.51 8.57 32.46
N GLN A 161 -24.38 9.02 31.93
CA GLN A 161 -23.33 9.52 32.82
C GLN A 161 -23.39 11.07 32.86
N PRO A 162 -23.51 11.69 34.08
CA PRO A 162 -23.41 13.14 34.18
C PRO A 162 -22.01 13.57 33.76
N ALA A 163 -21.97 14.60 32.92
CA ALA A 163 -20.73 15.17 32.42
C ALA A 163 -19.79 15.50 33.58
N SER A 164 -18.69 14.73 33.69
CA SER A 164 -17.56 15.08 34.50
C SER A 164 -17.02 16.42 34.00
N ALA A 165 -17.05 17.43 34.86
CA ALA A 165 -16.63 18.78 34.57
C ALA A 165 -15.21 18.73 33.95
N ALA A 166 -15.09 19.24 32.72
CA ALA A 166 -13.79 19.41 32.08
C ALA A 166 -12.91 20.33 32.94
N PRO A 167 -11.61 20.02 33.13
CA PRO A 167 -10.73 20.92 33.85
C PRO A 167 -10.66 22.28 33.15
N PRO A 168 -10.55 23.40 33.89
CA PRO A 168 -10.55 24.73 33.32
C PRO A 168 -9.39 24.89 32.32
N ARG A 169 -9.70 25.34 31.11
CA ARG A 169 -8.69 25.67 30.10
C ARG A 169 -7.90 26.88 30.59
N ILE A 170 -6.62 26.71 30.85
CA ILE A 170 -5.67 27.78 31.14
C ILE A 170 -5.52 28.63 29.86
N ARG A 171 -6.02 29.85 29.86
CA ARG A 171 -6.18 30.70 28.65
C ARG A 171 -5.01 31.63 28.36
N SER A 172 -3.96 31.72 29.19
CA SER A 172 -2.81 32.58 28.88
C SER A 172 -1.55 32.23 29.66
N LYS A 173 -0.38 32.67 29.12
CA LYS A 173 0.94 32.55 29.75
C LYS A 173 1.06 33.32 31.10
N MET A 174 0.08 34.14 31.45
CA MET A 174 0.12 34.97 32.64
C MET A 174 -0.35 34.25 33.91
N ASP A 175 -1.06 33.13 33.78
CA ASP A 175 -1.59 32.40 34.93
C ASP A 175 -0.52 31.57 35.67
N TRP A 176 0.61 31.30 35.03
CA TRP A 176 1.71 30.53 35.65
C TRP A 176 2.52 31.34 36.66
N GLN A 177 2.55 32.67 36.55
CA GLN A 177 3.29 33.51 37.51
C GLN A 177 2.62 33.58 38.87
N LEU A 178 1.28 33.47 38.92
CA LEU A 178 0.52 33.50 40.17
C LEU A 178 0.61 32.18 40.97
N VAL A 179 0.77 31.05 40.28
CA VAL A 179 0.87 29.72 40.94
C VAL A 179 2.23 29.53 41.61
N VAL A 180 3.31 30.11 41.05
CA VAL A 180 4.66 29.96 41.63
C VAL A 180 4.83 30.80 42.90
N ILE A 181 4.09 31.93 43.06
CA ILE A 181 4.21 32.80 44.23
C ILE A 181 3.50 32.21 45.45
N GLN A 182 2.53 31.30 45.27
CA GLN A 182 1.83 30.66 46.38
C GLN A 182 2.51 29.38 46.93
N LEU A 183 3.52 28.88 46.25
CA LEU A 183 4.27 27.67 46.66
C LEU A 183 5.56 27.99 47.45
N ILE A 184 5.89 29.27 47.69
CA ILE A 184 7.10 29.70 48.39
C ILE A 184 6.75 30.51 49.69
N LYS A 185 5.59 30.26 50.23
CA LYS A 185 5.27 30.77 51.58
C LYS A 185 4.99 29.63 52.56
#